data_56e04e6a34b7ce51c7576348f548ac02
#
_entry.id   56e04e6a34b7ce51c7576348f548ac02
#
_cell.length_a   1.000
_cell.length_b   1.000
_cell.length_c   1.000
_cell.angle_alpha   90.00
_cell.angle_beta   90.00
_cell.angle_gamma   90.00
#
_symmetry.space_group_name_H-M   'P 1'
#
loop_
_entity.id
_entity.type
_entity.pdbx_description
1 polymer ?
#
loop_
_entity_poly.entity_id
_entity_poly.type
_entity_poly.pdbx_seq_one_letter_code
_entity_poly.pdbx_strand_id
1 'polypeptide(L)'
;GSGIIDKKQPVKISLQYFAEIKKEKFTKYALDPLRQPDKARAFREALGYTMDNYQELIDNISVNLDESELKLKGSNDHGQLYEYVMCLTGANGKQANVCTSWIIENGKTEPRLTSAYVTKKKVTRNDDN
;
A
#
# COMPACT_ATOMS: atom_id res chain seq x y z
N GLY A 1 -3.53 -33.14 -1.69
CA GLY A 1 -3.00 -32.82 -1.31
C GLY A 1 -3.34 -32.23 -0.32
N SER A 2 -3.84 -32.29 -0.19
CA SER A 2 -4.10 -31.85 0.63
C SER A 2 -3.30 -31.10 1.22
N GLY A 3 -3.40 -30.75 1.91
CA GLY A 3 -2.72 -29.96 2.60
C GLY A 3 -1.74 -29.23 1.97
N ILE A 4 -1.40 -29.70 0.98
CA ILE A 4 -0.43 -29.14 0.31
C ILE A 4 -0.76 -27.96 -0.32
N ILE A 5 -1.85 -27.91 -0.86
CA ILE A 5 -2.28 -26.83 -1.55
C ILE A 5 -2.32 -25.62 -0.82
N ASP A 6 -2.63 -25.68 0.38
CA ASP A 6 -2.84 -24.52 1.10
C ASP A 6 -1.68 -23.69 1.38
N LYS A 7 -0.56 -24.15 1.10
CA LYS A 7 0.59 -23.41 1.41
C LYS A 7 0.68 -22.08 0.79
N LYS A 8 0.27 -21.94 -0.42
CA LYS A 8 0.35 -20.69 -1.05
C LYS A 8 -0.68 -19.75 -0.60
N GLN A 9 -1.85 -20.25 -0.43
CA GLN A 9 -2.94 -19.41 -0.02
C GLN A 9 -2.68 -18.79 1.34
N PRO A 10 -2.22 -19.55 2.29
CA PRO A 10 -1.97 -18.99 3.59
C PRO A 10 -1.01 -17.83 3.60
N VAL A 11 -0.05 -17.85 2.72
CA VAL A 11 0.90 -16.78 2.69
C VAL A 11 0.25 -15.46 2.32
N LYS A 12 -0.60 -15.47 1.31
CA LYS A 12 -1.29 -14.27 0.94
C LYS A 12 -2.24 -13.81 2.01
N ILE A 13 -2.93 -14.73 2.61
CA ILE A 13 -3.86 -14.39 3.64
C ILE A 13 -3.14 -13.76 4.81
N SER A 14 -1.97 -14.25 5.13
CA SER A 14 -1.22 -13.69 6.22
C SER A 14 -0.89 -12.23 6.01
N LEU A 15 -0.53 -11.85 4.81
CA LEU A 15 -0.24 -10.47 4.53
C LEU A 15 -1.46 -9.61 4.78
N GLN A 16 -2.63 -10.10 4.42
CA GLN A 16 -3.84 -9.35 4.62
C GLN A 16 -4.18 -9.20 6.09
N TYR A 17 -3.79 -10.15 6.90
CA TYR A 17 -4.04 -10.06 8.32
C TYR A 17 -3.08 -9.07 8.97
N PHE A 18 -1.86 -8.98 8.49
CA PHE A 18 -0.87 -8.15 9.13
C PHE A 18 -0.95 -6.70 8.69
N ALA A 19 -1.52 -6.42 7.56
CA ALA A 19 -1.60 -5.04 7.09
C ALA A 19 -3.06 -4.66 6.87
N GLU A 20 -3.47 -3.55 7.47
CA GLU A 20 -4.83 -3.07 7.34
C GLU A 20 -4.90 -1.94 6.33
N ILE A 21 -5.77 -2.07 5.32
CA ILE A 21 -5.98 -1.03 4.33
C ILE A 21 -7.46 -0.77 4.24
N LYS A 22 -7.87 0.40 4.70
CA LYS A 22 -9.28 0.74 4.67
C LYS A 22 -9.64 1.36 3.34
N LYS A 23 -10.72 0.89 2.74
CA LYS A 23 -11.13 1.38 1.43
C LYS A 23 -11.36 2.88 1.40
N GLU A 24 -11.74 3.46 2.51
CA GLU A 24 -12.00 4.90 2.57
C GLU A 24 -10.76 5.72 2.24
N LYS A 25 -9.57 5.18 2.46
CA LYS A 25 -8.36 5.89 2.12
C LYS A 25 -8.29 6.16 0.62
N PHE A 26 -8.97 5.34 -0.18
CA PHE A 26 -8.96 5.51 -1.62
C PHE A 26 -10.26 6.12 -2.14
N THR A 27 -11.39 5.72 -1.60
CA THR A 27 -12.67 6.23 -2.10
C THR A 27 -12.98 7.64 -1.62
N LYS A 28 -12.37 8.07 -0.50
CA LYS A 28 -12.63 9.40 0.03
C LYS A 28 -11.42 10.32 0.00
N TYR A 29 -10.24 9.77 -0.27
CA TYR A 29 -9.04 10.59 -0.27
C TYR A 29 -8.18 10.37 -1.49
N ALA A 30 -7.34 9.35 -1.51
CA ALA A 30 -6.31 9.22 -2.53
C ALA A 30 -6.83 9.19 -3.96
N LEU A 31 -8.00 8.62 -4.19
CA LEU A 31 -8.58 8.51 -5.53
C LEU A 31 -9.77 9.44 -5.74
N ASP A 32 -10.12 10.25 -4.76
CA ASP A 32 -11.26 11.16 -4.86
C ASP A 32 -10.81 12.46 -5.54
N PRO A 33 -11.23 12.71 -6.76
CA PRO A 33 -10.79 13.91 -7.47
C PRO A 33 -11.29 15.21 -6.86
N LEU A 34 -12.30 15.14 -6.02
CA LEU A 34 -12.80 16.34 -5.37
C LEU A 34 -11.98 16.70 -4.15
N ARG A 35 -11.47 15.71 -3.43
CA ARG A 35 -10.71 15.97 -2.21
C ARG A 35 -9.23 16.02 -2.42
N GLN A 36 -8.72 15.18 -3.33
CA GLN A 36 -7.28 15.09 -3.60
C GLN A 36 -7.06 15.08 -5.10
N PRO A 37 -7.35 16.20 -5.77
CA PRO A 37 -7.30 16.20 -7.24
C PRO A 37 -5.97 15.80 -7.84
N ASP A 38 -4.87 16.26 -7.23
CA ASP A 38 -3.55 15.93 -7.75
C ASP A 38 -3.19 14.47 -7.56
N LYS A 39 -3.48 13.93 -6.39
CA LYS A 39 -3.19 12.53 -6.12
C LYS A 39 -4.07 11.62 -6.96
N ALA A 40 -5.35 11.96 -7.08
CA ALA A 40 -6.29 11.17 -7.85
C ALA A 40 -5.90 11.14 -9.32
N ARG A 41 -5.51 12.29 -9.86
CA ARG A 41 -5.11 12.38 -11.25
C ARG A 41 -3.85 11.56 -11.48
N ALA A 42 -2.89 11.61 -10.56
CA ALA A 42 -1.65 10.87 -10.70
C ALA A 42 -1.91 9.36 -10.73
N PHE A 43 -2.78 8.86 -9.86
CA PHE A 43 -3.13 7.45 -9.88
C PHE A 43 -3.81 7.06 -11.19
N ARG A 44 -4.72 7.90 -11.66
CA ARG A 44 -5.44 7.60 -12.89
C ARG A 44 -4.50 7.60 -14.09
N GLU A 45 -3.65 8.60 -14.21
CA GLU A 45 -2.78 8.71 -15.38
C GLU A 45 -1.61 7.76 -15.36
N ALA A 46 -1.01 7.55 -14.19
CA ALA A 46 0.16 6.68 -14.11
C ALA A 46 -0.20 5.20 -14.09
N LEU A 47 -1.30 4.84 -13.44
CA LEU A 47 -1.62 3.44 -13.19
C LEU A 47 -3.03 3.02 -13.58
N GLY A 48 -3.87 3.97 -13.95
CA GLY A 48 -5.24 3.62 -14.35
C GLY A 48 -6.17 3.28 -13.20
N TYR A 49 -5.87 3.77 -12.00
CA TYR A 49 -6.73 3.51 -10.84
C TYR A 49 -7.62 4.71 -10.54
N THR A 50 -8.90 4.44 -10.31
CA THR A 50 -9.87 5.46 -9.92
C THR A 50 -10.74 4.85 -8.82
N MET A 51 -11.75 5.59 -8.37
CA MET A 51 -12.66 5.07 -7.36
C MET A 51 -13.44 3.86 -7.87
N ASP A 52 -13.53 3.70 -9.19
CA ASP A 52 -14.28 2.58 -9.75
C ASP A 52 -13.55 1.25 -9.60
N ASN A 53 -12.23 1.26 -9.53
CA ASN A 53 -11.46 0.04 -9.39
C ASN A 53 -10.50 0.08 -8.20
N TYR A 54 -10.87 0.79 -7.15
CA TYR A 54 -10.01 0.96 -5.99
C TYR A 54 -9.60 -0.37 -5.35
N GLN A 55 -10.43 -1.37 -5.42
CA GLN A 55 -10.11 -2.66 -4.80
C GLN A 55 -8.88 -3.30 -5.44
N GLU A 56 -8.71 -3.11 -6.73
CA GLU A 56 -7.53 -3.64 -7.41
C GLU A 56 -6.27 -2.95 -6.91
N LEU A 57 -6.35 -1.67 -6.60
CA LEU A 57 -5.21 -0.96 -6.06
C LEU A 57 -4.89 -1.46 -4.65
N ILE A 58 -5.90 -1.66 -3.83
CA ILE A 58 -5.72 -2.18 -2.49
C ILE A 58 -5.04 -3.55 -2.55
N ASP A 59 -5.51 -4.42 -3.43
CA ASP A 59 -4.95 -5.76 -3.58
C ASP A 59 -3.51 -5.68 -4.04
N ASN A 60 -3.22 -4.78 -4.97
CA ASN A 60 -1.89 -4.62 -5.51
C ASN A 60 -0.91 -4.15 -4.42
N ILE A 61 -1.33 -3.20 -3.60
CA ILE A 61 -0.52 -2.73 -2.50
C ILE A 61 -0.29 -3.86 -1.49
N SER A 62 -1.33 -4.60 -1.17
CA SER A 62 -1.22 -5.67 -0.19
C SER A 62 -0.25 -6.75 -0.63
N VAL A 63 -0.29 -7.11 -1.90
CA VAL A 63 0.57 -8.16 -2.41
C VAL A 63 2.03 -7.72 -2.46
N ASN A 64 2.26 -6.44 -2.69
CA ASN A 64 3.61 -5.93 -2.85
C ASN A 64 4.26 -5.39 -1.57
N LEU A 65 3.53 -5.34 -0.49
CA LEU A 65 4.09 -4.86 0.76
C LEU A 65 4.98 -5.92 1.40
N ASP A 66 6.18 -5.51 1.81
CA ASP A 66 7.06 -6.37 2.57
C ASP A 66 7.23 -5.70 3.93
N GLU A 67 6.52 -6.21 4.93
CA GLU A 67 6.52 -5.60 6.24
C GLU A 67 7.90 -5.58 6.90
N SER A 68 8.75 -6.50 6.54
CA SER A 68 10.09 -6.55 7.13
C SER A 68 10.96 -5.40 6.65
N GLU A 69 10.54 -4.72 5.59
CA GLU A 69 11.32 -3.62 5.04
C GLU A 69 10.70 -2.25 5.26
N LEU A 70 9.71 -2.16 6.11
CA LEU A 70 9.14 -0.87 6.44
C LEU A 70 10.20 0.01 7.06
N LYS A 71 10.29 1.24 6.58
CA LYS A 71 11.32 2.16 7.05
C LYS A 71 10.74 3.11 8.08
N LEU A 72 11.27 3.07 9.29
CA LEU A 72 10.80 3.93 10.36
C LEU A 72 11.08 5.39 10.04
N LYS A 73 10.06 6.21 10.11
CA LYS A 73 10.18 7.63 9.82
C LYS A 73 10.01 8.52 11.05
N GLY A 74 9.39 7.99 12.10
CA GLY A 74 9.19 8.77 13.30
C GLY A 74 8.10 8.15 14.15
N SER A 75 7.60 8.92 15.10
CA SER A 75 6.51 8.44 15.95
C SER A 75 5.68 9.62 16.41
N ASN A 76 4.48 9.33 16.87
CA ASN A 76 3.64 10.34 17.48
C ASN A 76 2.91 9.67 18.66
N ASP A 77 1.93 10.37 19.22
CA ASP A 77 1.22 9.85 20.40
C ASP A 77 0.45 8.57 20.09
N HIS A 78 0.16 8.30 18.83
CA HIS A 78 -0.65 7.15 18.46
C HIS A 78 0.17 5.92 18.11
N GLY A 79 1.41 6.08 17.72
CA GLY A 79 2.24 4.94 17.36
C GLY A 79 3.46 5.32 16.56
N GLN A 80 4.05 4.34 15.90
CA GLN A 80 5.24 4.55 15.09
C GLN A 80 4.87 4.65 13.63
N LEU A 81 5.53 5.56 12.91
CA LEU A 81 5.21 5.85 11.52
C LEU A 81 6.27 5.28 10.60
N TYR A 82 5.82 4.64 9.54
CA TYR A 82 6.71 3.99 8.58
C TYR A 82 6.37 4.39 7.15
N GLU A 83 7.35 4.23 6.29
CA GLU A 83 7.17 4.51 4.87
C GLU A 83 7.65 3.31 4.06
N TYR A 84 7.00 3.02 2.97
CA TYR A 84 7.41 1.96 2.06
C TYR A 84 7.04 2.36 0.64
N VAL A 85 8.04 2.46 -0.24
CA VAL A 85 7.82 2.81 -1.64
C VAL A 85 7.90 1.54 -2.46
N MET A 86 6.88 1.27 -3.25
CA MET A 86 6.80 0.05 -4.05
C MET A 86 6.51 0.39 -5.50
N CYS A 87 6.98 -0.45 -6.42
CA CYS A 87 6.67 -0.29 -7.82
C CYS A 87 5.46 -1.14 -8.15
N LEU A 88 4.42 -0.53 -8.67
CA LEU A 88 3.21 -1.25 -9.01
C LEU A 88 2.99 -1.25 -10.52
N THR A 89 2.41 -2.33 -11.02
CA THR A 89 1.91 -2.38 -12.39
C THR A 89 0.42 -2.11 -12.29
N GLY A 90 -0.03 -1.05 -12.92
CA GLY A 90 -1.40 -0.61 -12.78
C GLY A 90 -2.40 -1.33 -13.65
N ALA A 91 -3.65 -0.94 -13.53
CA ALA A 91 -4.74 -1.49 -14.33
C ALA A 91 -4.53 -1.21 -15.82
N ASN A 92 -3.82 -0.13 -16.14
CA ASN A 92 -3.55 0.23 -17.52
C ASN A 92 -2.28 -0.41 -18.08
N GLY A 93 -1.62 -1.27 -17.30
CA GLY A 93 -0.39 -1.95 -17.73
C GLY A 93 0.88 -1.14 -17.55
N LYS A 94 0.77 0.10 -17.12
CA LYS A 94 1.96 0.92 -16.90
C LYS A 94 2.49 0.69 -15.49
N GLN A 95 3.73 1.05 -15.28
CA GLN A 95 4.35 0.91 -13.96
C GLN A 95 4.67 2.28 -13.38
N ALA A 96 4.53 2.38 -12.08
CA ALA A 96 4.89 3.60 -11.36
C ALA A 96 5.18 3.25 -9.91
N ASN A 97 5.99 4.09 -9.27
CA ASN A 97 6.27 3.90 -7.86
C ASN A 97 5.19 4.58 -7.02
N VAL A 98 4.80 3.92 -5.96
CA VAL A 98 3.79 4.43 -5.05
C VAL A 98 4.39 4.47 -3.66
N CYS A 99 4.32 5.64 -3.03
CA CYS A 99 4.78 5.81 -1.67
C CYS A 99 3.62 5.51 -0.75
N THR A 100 3.81 4.55 0.14
CA THR A 100 2.78 4.19 1.10
C THR A 100 3.29 4.52 2.50
N SER A 101 2.41 5.11 3.30
CA SER A 101 2.72 5.45 4.67
C SER A 101 1.87 4.61 5.60
N TRP A 102 2.47 4.15 6.68
CA TRP A 102 1.83 3.20 7.59
C TRP A 102 2.06 3.62 9.03
N ILE A 103 1.15 3.22 9.90
CA ILE A 103 1.32 3.42 11.33
C ILE A 103 1.14 2.08 12.02
N ILE A 104 2.01 1.79 12.99
CA ILE A 104 1.80 0.66 13.87
C ILE A 104 1.42 1.29 15.20
N GLU A 105 0.13 1.20 15.54
CA GLU A 105 -0.41 1.87 16.70
C GLU A 105 0.09 1.24 17.99
N ASN A 106 0.13 2.06 19.04
CA ASN A 106 0.57 1.60 20.34
C ASN A 106 -0.24 0.38 20.76
N GLY A 107 0.46 -0.67 21.18
CA GLY A 107 -0.23 -1.89 21.61
C GLY A 107 -0.63 -2.81 20.48
N LYS A 108 -0.33 -2.46 19.23
CA LYS A 108 -0.65 -3.29 18.08
C LYS A 108 0.61 -3.68 17.35
N THR A 109 0.51 -4.70 16.51
CA THR A 109 1.64 -5.17 15.73
C THR A 109 1.41 -5.05 14.22
N GLU A 110 0.16 -4.89 13.79
CA GLU A 110 -0.13 -4.81 12.36
C GLU A 110 -0.03 -3.39 11.85
N PRO A 111 0.62 -3.16 10.72
CA PRO A 111 0.64 -1.82 10.13
C PRO A 111 -0.71 -1.48 9.53
N ARG A 112 -1.10 -0.21 9.64
CA ARG A 112 -2.31 0.30 9.03
C ARG A 112 -1.93 1.39 8.05
N LEU A 113 -2.46 1.33 6.84
CA LEU A 113 -2.15 2.32 5.82
C LEU A 113 -2.75 3.67 6.18
N THR A 114 -1.93 4.72 6.12
CA THR A 114 -2.41 6.06 6.41
C THR A 114 -2.46 6.93 5.16
N SER A 115 -1.59 6.68 4.18
CA SER A 115 -1.68 7.41 2.92
C SER A 115 -0.95 6.66 1.82
N ALA A 116 -1.30 6.98 0.57
CA ALA A 116 -0.63 6.42 -0.58
C ALA A 116 -0.69 7.44 -1.72
N TYR A 117 0.41 7.58 -2.45
CA TYR A 117 0.43 8.47 -3.60
C TYR A 117 1.52 8.06 -4.58
N VAL A 118 1.33 8.38 -5.84
CA VAL A 118 2.34 8.10 -6.87
C VAL A 118 3.51 9.03 -6.63
N THR A 119 4.72 8.51 -6.74
CA THR A 119 5.91 9.26 -6.37
C THR A 119 7.06 8.98 -7.32
N LYS A 120 8.05 9.83 -7.31
CA LYS A 120 9.29 9.59 -8.04
C LYS A 120 10.38 9.07 -7.13
N LYS A 121 10.09 8.85 -5.85
CA LYS A 121 11.06 8.30 -4.92
C LYS A 121 11.43 6.89 -5.34
N LYS A 122 12.63 6.48 -4.96
CA LYS A 122 13.08 5.14 -5.27
C LYS A 122 12.38 4.11 -4.39
N VAL A 123 12.23 2.92 -4.93
CA VAL A 123 11.61 1.81 -4.20
C VAL A 123 12.43 1.49 -2.96
N THR A 124 11.75 1.22 -1.87
CA THR A 124 12.38 0.85 -0.61
C THR A 124 12.98 -0.54 -0.74
N ARG A 125 14.25 -0.68 -0.39
CA ARG A 125 14.94 -1.97 -0.46
C ARG A 125 16.03 -2.04 0.58
N ASN A 126 16.20 -3.20 1.12
CA ASN A 126 17.24 -3.43 2.08
C ASN A 126 18.58 -3.59 1.45
N ASP A 127 18.63 -4.18 0.29
CA ASP A 127 19.86 -4.48 -0.38
C ASP A 127 20.32 -3.37 -1.25
N ASP A 128 19.74 -2.23 -1.13
CA ASP A 128 20.06 -1.14 -1.97
C ASP A 128 21.20 -0.38 -1.40
N ASN A 129 22.34 -0.84 -1.59
CA ASN A 129 23.46 -0.12 -0.99
C ASN A 129 24.48 0.24 -1.96
#